data_ad7977278df4909d5bd9c394c4eb14d1
#
_entry.id   ad7977278df4909d5bd9c394c4eb14d1
#
_cell.length_a   1.000
_cell.length_b   1.000
_cell.length_c   1.000
_cell.angle_alpha   90.00
_cell.angle_beta   90.00
_cell.angle_gamma   90.00
#
_symmetry.space_group_name_H-M   'P 1'
#
loop_
_entity.id
_entity.type
_entity.pdbx_description
1 polymer ?
#
loop_
_entity_poly.entity_id
_entity_poly.type
_entity_poly.pdbx_seq_one_letter_code
_entity_poly.pdbx_strand_id
1 'polypeptide(L)'
;FQAEDGIRDSVASRGLGDVYKRQHAYQYCIESLGMDEGEIFNMYREIPCVARKASWGLKYTQEISNPDFKTGTEETDKQLLKNLIAFYCVLEGIFFYCGFTQILSMGRRNKMTGTAEQFQYILRDESMHVNFGIDVINQIKIENPHLWDEQMKSEAAQMILEGTELEIQYARDTMPRGVLGMNAAMMEEYLKFIANRRLTQIGLDEEFTGVSNPFPWMSEIIDLRKEKNFFETRVTEYQVGGALNWE
;
A
#
# COMPACT_ATOMS: atom_id res chain seq x y z
N PHE A 1 22.53 -11.65 20.49
CA PHE A 1 22.04 -10.27 20.75
C PHE A 1 22.83 -9.21 19.98
N GLN A 2 24.10 -9.47 19.62
CA GLN A 2 24.90 -8.54 18.78
C GLN A 2 24.69 -8.72 17.28
N ALA A 3 24.08 -9.82 16.84
CA ALA A 3 23.77 -10.05 15.42
C ALA A 3 22.55 -9.24 14.92
N GLU A 4 21.65 -8.83 15.81
CA GLU A 4 20.47 -8.05 15.44
C GLU A 4 20.80 -6.59 15.06
N ASP A 5 21.82 -5.99 15.67
CA ASP A 5 22.20 -4.60 15.38
C ASP A 5 22.92 -4.47 14.02
N GLY A 6 23.70 -5.49 13.62
CA GLY A 6 24.34 -5.53 12.29
C GLY A 6 23.36 -5.81 11.13
N ILE A 7 22.24 -6.46 11.42
CA ILE A 7 21.17 -6.71 10.44
C ILE A 7 20.30 -5.47 10.23
N ARG A 8 20.18 -4.57 11.20
CA ARG A 8 19.35 -3.35 11.14
C ARG A 8 19.81 -2.34 10.10
N ASP A 9 21.05 -2.36 9.67
CA ASP A 9 21.61 -1.36 8.75
C ASP A 9 21.60 -1.77 7.27
N SER A 10 21.24 -3.00 6.94
CA SER A 10 21.13 -3.42 5.53
C SER A 10 19.73 -3.13 4.97
N VAL A 11 19.65 -2.78 3.68
CA VAL A 11 18.37 -2.53 2.97
C VAL A 11 17.46 -3.77 3.04
N ALA A 12 18.02 -4.97 2.97
CA ALA A 12 17.29 -6.24 3.09
C ALA A 12 16.70 -6.44 4.50
N SER A 13 17.39 -6.00 5.56
CA SER A 13 16.90 -6.12 6.93
C SER A 13 15.79 -5.11 7.25
N ARG A 14 15.77 -3.96 6.58
CA ARG A 14 14.67 -3.00 6.72
C ARG A 14 13.38 -3.58 6.17
N GLY A 15 13.42 -4.26 5.02
CA GLY A 15 12.26 -4.95 4.44
C GLY A 15 11.72 -6.08 5.33
N LEU A 16 12.59 -6.93 5.88
CA LEU A 16 12.19 -8.00 6.80
C LEU A 16 11.63 -7.45 8.12
N GLY A 17 12.22 -6.40 8.66
CA GLY A 17 11.72 -5.73 9.87
C GLY A 17 10.34 -5.12 9.67
N ASP A 18 10.04 -4.59 8.49
CA ASP A 18 8.75 -4.02 8.15
C ASP A 18 7.65 -5.08 8.01
N VAL A 19 7.92 -6.18 7.30
CA VAL A 19 6.99 -7.32 7.20
C VAL A 19 6.62 -7.85 8.58
N TYR A 20 7.59 -8.00 9.48
CA TYR A 20 7.37 -8.46 10.84
C TYR A 20 6.52 -7.47 11.66
N LYS A 21 6.81 -6.18 11.58
CA LYS A 21 6.01 -5.13 12.25
C LYS A 21 4.56 -5.10 11.76
N ARG A 22 4.35 -5.20 10.45
CA ARG A 22 3.01 -5.24 9.85
C ARG A 22 2.23 -6.46 10.32
N GLN A 23 2.84 -7.64 10.30
CA GLN A 23 2.19 -8.87 10.76
C GLN A 23 1.74 -8.75 12.21
N HIS A 24 2.60 -8.26 13.09
CA HIS A 24 2.22 -8.06 14.50
C HIS A 24 1.13 -7.01 14.69
N ALA A 25 1.19 -5.89 13.94
CA ALA A 25 0.18 -4.85 14.03
C ALA A 25 -1.21 -5.38 13.61
N TYR A 26 -1.28 -6.14 12.53
CA TYR A 26 -2.54 -6.74 12.07
C TYR A 26 -3.06 -7.81 13.04
N GLN A 27 -2.20 -8.71 13.48
CA GLN A 27 -2.55 -9.74 14.45
C GLN A 27 -3.07 -9.13 15.76
N TYR A 28 -2.38 -8.14 16.29
CA TYR A 28 -2.79 -7.44 17.49
C TYR A 28 -4.14 -6.72 17.33
N CYS A 29 -4.43 -6.16 16.17
CA CYS A 29 -5.74 -5.58 15.88
C CYS A 29 -6.85 -6.64 15.91
N ILE A 30 -6.63 -7.81 15.28
CA ILE A 30 -7.58 -8.92 15.23
C ILE A 30 -7.87 -9.44 16.65
N GLU A 31 -6.83 -9.71 17.43
CA GLU A 31 -6.93 -10.16 18.82
C GLU A 31 -7.68 -9.13 19.71
N SER A 32 -7.31 -7.83 19.56
CA SER A 32 -7.92 -6.76 20.36
C SER A 32 -9.40 -6.55 20.04
N LEU A 33 -9.85 -6.90 18.86
CA LEU A 33 -11.25 -6.86 18.45
C LEU A 33 -12.00 -8.15 18.79
N GLY A 34 -11.31 -9.16 19.33
CA GLY A 34 -11.90 -10.46 19.67
C GLY A 34 -12.37 -11.26 18.45
N MET A 35 -11.75 -11.03 17.29
CA MET A 35 -12.07 -11.72 16.04
C MET A 35 -11.27 -13.03 15.95
N ASP A 36 -11.82 -14.02 15.24
CA ASP A 36 -11.12 -15.26 14.95
C ASP A 36 -10.04 -15.04 13.90
N GLU A 37 -8.79 -15.32 14.23
CA GLU A 37 -7.66 -15.11 13.35
C GLU A 37 -7.74 -15.98 12.08
N GLY A 38 -8.19 -17.24 12.22
CA GLY A 38 -8.32 -18.15 11.09
C GLY A 38 -9.35 -17.68 10.08
N GLU A 39 -10.50 -17.17 10.54
CA GLU A 39 -11.52 -16.59 9.69
C GLU A 39 -10.98 -15.33 8.98
N ILE A 40 -10.34 -14.42 9.71
CA ILE A 40 -9.81 -13.18 9.14
C ILE A 40 -8.73 -13.46 8.11
N PHE A 41 -7.78 -14.35 8.39
CA PHE A 41 -6.73 -14.71 7.43
C PHE A 41 -7.26 -15.47 6.21
N ASN A 42 -8.42 -16.12 6.27
CA ASN A 42 -9.05 -16.75 5.11
C ASN A 42 -9.86 -15.78 4.23
N MET A 43 -10.20 -14.59 4.73
CA MET A 43 -11.03 -13.61 3.99
C MET A 43 -10.46 -13.23 2.62
N TYR A 44 -9.15 -13.31 2.41
CA TYR A 44 -8.55 -13.05 1.09
C TYR A 44 -8.97 -14.06 0.01
N ARG A 45 -9.48 -15.23 0.42
CA ARG A 45 -10.05 -16.25 -0.49
C ARG A 45 -11.57 -16.17 -0.59
N GLU A 46 -12.22 -15.84 0.52
CA GLU A 46 -13.67 -15.92 0.68
C GLU A 46 -14.38 -14.63 0.25
N ILE A 47 -13.72 -13.48 0.43
CA ILE A 47 -14.31 -12.20 0.04
C ILE A 47 -13.99 -11.86 -1.41
N PRO A 48 -14.98 -11.81 -2.30
CA PRO A 48 -14.74 -11.70 -3.75
C PRO A 48 -13.90 -10.49 -4.17
N CYS A 49 -14.09 -9.33 -3.55
CA CYS A 49 -13.29 -8.14 -3.89
C CYS A 49 -11.82 -8.27 -3.48
N VAL A 50 -11.55 -8.93 -2.34
CA VAL A 50 -10.19 -9.21 -1.88
C VAL A 50 -9.55 -10.29 -2.75
N ALA A 51 -10.29 -11.36 -3.05
CA ALA A 51 -9.82 -12.46 -3.90
C ALA A 51 -9.43 -11.99 -5.32
N ARG A 52 -10.21 -11.07 -5.91
CA ARG A 52 -9.86 -10.46 -7.20
C ARG A 52 -8.53 -9.70 -7.17
N LYS A 53 -8.29 -8.89 -6.13
CA LYS A 53 -7.02 -8.17 -5.94
C LYS A 53 -5.86 -9.14 -5.75
N ALA A 54 -6.03 -10.16 -4.91
CA ALA A 54 -5.01 -11.19 -4.68
C ALA A 54 -4.67 -11.96 -5.97
N SER A 55 -5.68 -12.36 -6.76
CA SER A 55 -5.47 -13.05 -8.02
C SER A 55 -4.76 -12.18 -9.05
N TRP A 56 -5.10 -10.89 -9.10
CA TRP A 56 -4.40 -9.94 -9.97
C TRP A 56 -2.92 -9.82 -9.58
N GLY A 57 -2.62 -9.68 -8.28
CA GLY A 57 -1.26 -9.61 -7.78
C GLY A 57 -0.45 -10.87 -8.12
N LEU A 58 -1.02 -12.06 -7.90
CA LEU A 58 -0.37 -13.33 -8.22
C LEU A 58 -0.02 -13.45 -9.70
N LYS A 59 -0.90 -13.00 -10.61
CA LYS A 59 -0.65 -13.00 -12.06
C LYS A 59 0.69 -12.34 -12.42
N TYR A 60 1.08 -11.27 -11.72
CA TYR A 60 2.28 -10.50 -12.02
C TYR A 60 3.49 -10.85 -11.14
N THR A 61 3.30 -11.51 -10.00
CA THR A 61 4.39 -11.82 -9.07
C THR A 61 4.85 -13.28 -9.13
N GLN A 62 4.05 -14.16 -9.72
CA GLN A 62 4.31 -15.60 -9.74
C GLN A 62 5.60 -15.95 -10.48
N GLU A 63 5.89 -15.27 -11.60
CA GLU A 63 7.07 -15.59 -12.42
C GLU A 63 8.38 -15.20 -11.75
N ILE A 64 8.47 -14.02 -11.15
CA ILE A 64 9.70 -13.60 -10.45
C ILE A 64 9.93 -14.36 -9.15
N SER A 65 8.89 -15.00 -8.62
CA SER A 65 9.00 -15.89 -7.46
C SER A 65 9.55 -17.26 -7.83
N ASN A 66 9.69 -17.56 -9.12
CA ASN A 66 10.32 -18.79 -9.59
C ASN A 66 11.85 -18.70 -9.39
N PRO A 67 12.48 -19.63 -8.63
CA PRO A 67 13.94 -19.65 -8.43
C PRO A 67 14.74 -19.76 -9.73
N ASP A 68 14.15 -20.29 -10.79
CA ASP A 68 14.79 -20.46 -12.10
C ASP A 68 14.61 -19.22 -13.02
N PHE A 69 13.86 -18.21 -12.59
CA PHE A 69 13.72 -16.97 -13.36
C PHE A 69 15.07 -16.25 -13.46
N LYS A 70 15.47 -15.93 -14.68
CA LYS A 70 16.72 -15.22 -14.97
C LYS A 70 16.47 -14.09 -15.96
N THR A 71 17.07 -12.96 -15.70
CA THR A 71 17.14 -11.81 -16.60
C THR A 71 18.28 -11.98 -17.61
N GLY A 72 18.34 -11.12 -18.63
CA GLY A 72 19.42 -11.07 -19.61
C GLY A 72 18.96 -11.28 -21.06
N THR A 73 17.66 -11.40 -21.28
CA THR A 73 17.04 -11.27 -22.61
C THR A 73 16.01 -10.14 -22.58
N GLU A 74 15.75 -9.51 -23.72
CA GLU A 74 14.75 -8.43 -23.80
C GLU A 74 13.39 -8.87 -23.24
N GLU A 75 12.97 -10.10 -23.48
CA GLU A 75 11.71 -10.66 -22.99
C GLU A 75 11.70 -10.77 -21.46
N THR A 76 12.73 -11.37 -20.87
CA THR A 76 12.82 -11.55 -19.41
C THR A 76 13.05 -10.24 -18.68
N ASP A 77 13.76 -9.29 -19.29
CA ASP A 77 13.99 -7.97 -18.71
C ASP A 77 12.71 -7.12 -18.75
N LYS A 78 11.93 -7.18 -19.83
CA LYS A 78 10.57 -6.60 -19.90
C LYS A 78 9.63 -7.23 -18.88
N GLN A 79 9.72 -8.55 -18.68
CA GLN A 79 8.92 -9.24 -17.67
C GLN A 79 9.27 -8.78 -16.25
N LEU A 80 10.56 -8.64 -15.93
CA LEU A 80 10.99 -8.06 -14.65
C LEU A 80 10.44 -6.64 -14.47
N LEU A 81 10.54 -5.80 -15.49
CA LEU A 81 10.03 -4.43 -15.43
C LEU A 81 8.51 -4.38 -15.19
N LYS A 82 7.73 -5.23 -15.84
CA LYS A 82 6.28 -5.39 -15.58
C LYS A 82 6.01 -5.80 -14.13
N ASN A 83 6.76 -6.76 -13.62
CA ASN A 83 6.60 -7.22 -12.24
C ASN A 83 6.91 -6.13 -11.23
N LEU A 84 7.96 -5.32 -11.45
CA LEU A 84 8.30 -4.18 -10.60
C LEU A 84 7.19 -3.11 -10.64
N ILE A 85 6.64 -2.81 -11.82
CA ILE A 85 5.52 -1.88 -11.96
C ILE A 85 4.27 -2.41 -11.24
N ALA A 86 3.93 -3.68 -11.43
CA ALA A 86 2.80 -4.30 -10.74
C ALA A 86 2.97 -4.25 -9.22
N PHE A 87 4.15 -4.55 -8.72
CA PHE A 87 4.43 -4.60 -7.30
C PHE A 87 4.42 -3.18 -6.69
N TYR A 88 5.27 -2.30 -7.17
CA TYR A 88 5.47 -1.00 -6.53
C TYR A 88 4.38 0.03 -6.88
N CYS A 89 3.94 0.07 -8.16
CA CYS A 89 2.95 1.07 -8.55
C CYS A 89 1.52 0.63 -8.23
N VAL A 90 1.21 -0.67 -8.23
CA VAL A 90 -0.16 -1.15 -8.03
C VAL A 90 -0.35 -1.78 -6.66
N LEU A 91 0.40 -2.85 -6.30
CA LEU A 91 0.20 -3.52 -5.02
C LEU A 91 0.48 -2.59 -3.84
N GLU A 92 1.64 -1.94 -3.82
CA GLU A 92 1.99 -1.00 -2.75
C GLU A 92 1.48 0.42 -3.01
N GLY A 93 1.40 0.82 -4.29
CA GLY A 93 1.08 2.19 -4.70
C GLY A 93 -0.41 2.51 -4.83
N ILE A 94 -1.30 1.51 -4.88
CA ILE A 94 -2.76 1.67 -5.06
C ILE A 94 -3.54 0.79 -4.08
N PHE A 95 -3.28 -0.52 -3.98
CA PHE A 95 -4.14 -1.48 -3.28
C PHE A 95 -4.25 -1.30 -1.76
N PHE A 96 -3.37 -0.51 -1.16
CA PHE A 96 -3.44 -0.20 0.26
C PHE A 96 -4.19 1.10 0.58
N TYR A 97 -4.39 1.96 -0.41
CA TYR A 97 -4.85 3.33 -0.15
C TYR A 97 -6.28 3.42 0.33
N CYS A 98 -7.18 2.56 -0.15
CA CYS A 98 -8.55 2.51 0.37
C CYS A 98 -8.57 2.11 1.86
N GLY A 99 -7.86 1.06 2.23
CA GLY A 99 -7.77 0.60 3.62
C GLY A 99 -7.11 1.63 4.55
N PHE A 100 -5.99 2.20 4.13
CA PHE A 100 -5.30 3.25 4.89
C PHE A 100 -6.20 4.46 5.14
N THR A 101 -6.88 4.94 4.11
CA THR A 101 -7.77 6.10 4.22
C THR A 101 -8.91 5.84 5.19
N GLN A 102 -9.51 4.64 5.16
CA GLN A 102 -10.58 4.26 6.08
C GLN A 102 -10.10 4.24 7.54
N ILE A 103 -8.99 3.56 7.83
CA ILE A 103 -8.48 3.41 9.19
C ILE A 103 -7.97 4.75 9.74
N LEU A 104 -7.23 5.51 8.95
CA LEU A 104 -6.73 6.82 9.37
C LEU A 104 -7.85 7.83 9.57
N SER A 105 -8.93 7.74 8.79
CA SER A 105 -10.15 8.54 9.02
C SER A 105 -10.81 8.22 10.38
N MET A 106 -10.80 6.96 10.81
CA MET A 106 -11.29 6.60 12.16
C MET A 106 -10.43 7.26 13.23
N GLY A 107 -9.10 7.23 13.11
CA GLY A 107 -8.18 7.91 14.04
C GLY A 107 -8.44 9.41 14.14
N ARG A 108 -8.70 10.09 13.04
CA ARG A 108 -9.06 11.52 13.01
C ARG A 108 -10.36 11.84 13.77
N ARG A 109 -11.18 10.85 14.02
CA ARG A 109 -12.43 10.96 14.78
C ARG A 109 -12.33 10.32 16.17
N ASN A 110 -11.12 10.18 16.69
CA ASN A 110 -10.83 9.57 18.01
C ASN A 110 -11.40 8.15 18.14
N LYS A 111 -11.42 7.39 17.04
CA LYS A 111 -11.81 5.98 17.03
C LYS A 111 -10.61 5.14 16.63
N MET A 112 -10.38 4.04 17.35
CA MET A 112 -9.25 3.13 17.07
C MET A 112 -7.91 3.89 16.91
N THR A 113 -7.64 4.82 17.80
CA THR A 113 -6.47 5.73 17.69
C THR A 113 -5.15 4.98 17.68
N GLY A 114 -5.00 3.93 18.49
CA GLY A 114 -3.82 3.09 18.51
C GLY A 114 -3.61 2.36 17.17
N THR A 115 -4.69 1.80 16.58
CA THR A 115 -4.64 1.20 15.25
C THR A 115 -4.27 2.23 14.19
N ALA A 116 -4.90 3.41 14.22
CA ALA A 116 -4.61 4.48 13.27
C ALA A 116 -3.15 4.95 13.37
N GLU A 117 -2.57 5.02 14.56
CA GLU A 117 -1.16 5.35 14.76
C GLU A 117 -0.25 4.29 14.12
N GLN A 118 -0.53 2.99 14.33
CA GLN A 118 0.21 1.90 13.68
C GLN A 118 0.15 2.02 12.16
N PHE A 119 -1.03 2.30 11.61
CA PHE A 119 -1.22 2.45 10.17
C PHE A 119 -0.53 3.69 9.59
N GLN A 120 -0.29 4.74 10.37
CA GLN A 120 0.56 5.87 9.93
C GLN A 120 2.00 5.43 9.70
N TYR A 121 2.56 4.59 10.57
CA TYR A 121 3.91 4.04 10.38
C TYR A 121 3.97 3.14 9.17
N ILE A 122 2.97 2.24 9.00
CA ILE A 122 2.89 1.35 7.84
C ILE A 122 2.79 2.17 6.54
N LEU A 123 1.91 3.16 6.47
CA LEU A 123 1.75 4.02 5.29
C LEU A 123 3.05 4.75 4.93
N ARG A 124 3.82 5.18 5.94
CA ARG A 124 5.12 5.82 5.72
C ARG A 124 6.12 4.84 5.12
N ASP A 125 6.20 3.62 5.66
CA ASP A 125 7.09 2.58 5.15
C ASP A 125 6.70 2.21 3.71
N GLU A 126 5.40 2.06 3.41
CA GLU A 126 4.92 1.84 2.04
C GLU A 126 5.25 2.98 1.10
N SER A 127 5.16 4.22 1.55
CA SER A 127 5.53 5.38 0.72
C SER A 127 7.02 5.37 0.37
N MET A 128 7.89 4.91 1.27
CA MET A 128 9.32 4.73 0.98
C MET A 128 9.55 3.58 -0.02
N HIS A 129 8.82 2.47 0.13
CA HIS A 129 8.91 1.34 -0.81
C HIS A 129 8.47 1.74 -2.22
N VAL A 130 7.34 2.44 -2.33
CA VAL A 130 6.85 2.94 -3.62
C VAL A 130 7.86 3.89 -4.28
N ASN A 131 8.42 4.84 -3.53
CA ASN A 131 9.41 5.76 -4.07
C ASN A 131 10.68 5.01 -4.51
N PHE A 132 11.18 4.10 -3.70
CA PHE A 132 12.31 3.25 -4.07
C PHE A 132 12.04 2.45 -5.36
N GLY A 133 10.86 1.81 -5.44
CA GLY A 133 10.48 1.05 -6.62
C GLY A 133 10.37 1.90 -7.88
N ILE A 134 9.82 3.12 -7.76
CA ILE A 134 9.75 4.08 -8.86
C ILE A 134 11.16 4.51 -9.31
N ASP A 135 12.07 4.76 -8.37
CA ASP A 135 13.45 5.11 -8.68
C ASP A 135 14.16 3.95 -9.42
N VAL A 136 13.95 2.69 -8.96
CA VAL A 136 14.48 1.49 -9.64
C VAL A 136 13.90 1.35 -11.06
N ILE A 137 12.58 1.49 -11.23
CA ILE A 137 11.92 1.43 -12.54
C ILE A 137 12.51 2.50 -13.48
N ASN A 138 12.63 3.74 -13.02
CA ASN A 138 13.18 4.83 -13.82
C ASN A 138 14.66 4.63 -14.12
N GLN A 139 15.44 4.08 -13.21
CA GLN A 139 16.84 3.76 -13.45
C GLN A 139 17.00 2.67 -14.52
N ILE A 140 16.18 1.59 -14.45
CA ILE A 140 16.17 0.55 -15.50
C ILE A 140 15.87 1.14 -16.88
N LYS A 141 14.91 2.05 -16.97
CA LYS A 141 14.54 2.74 -18.22
C LYS A 141 15.68 3.60 -18.77
N ILE A 142 16.45 4.25 -17.90
CA ILE A 142 17.63 5.06 -18.30
C ILE A 142 18.73 4.16 -18.83
N GLU A 143 19.01 3.07 -18.13
CA GLU A 143 20.08 2.13 -18.52
C GLU A 143 19.70 1.27 -19.73
N ASN A 144 18.41 0.99 -19.91
CA ASN A 144 17.87 0.09 -20.95
C ASN A 144 16.69 0.74 -21.70
N PRO A 145 16.90 1.84 -22.43
CA PRO A 145 15.78 2.59 -23.03
C PRO A 145 14.97 1.79 -24.06
N HIS A 146 15.54 0.72 -24.63
CA HIS A 146 14.86 -0.17 -25.56
C HIS A 146 13.76 -1.01 -24.90
N LEU A 147 13.79 -1.18 -23.56
CA LEU A 147 12.73 -1.88 -22.83
C LEU A 147 11.47 -1.02 -22.63
N TRP A 148 11.59 0.31 -22.78
CA TRP A 148 10.50 1.26 -22.57
C TRP A 148 9.90 1.73 -23.89
N ASP A 149 9.51 0.78 -24.73
CA ASP A 149 8.84 1.01 -26.01
C ASP A 149 7.34 1.33 -25.82
N GLU A 150 6.64 1.67 -26.93
CA GLU A 150 5.22 2.03 -26.88
C GLU A 150 4.33 0.87 -26.39
N GLN A 151 4.71 -0.37 -26.65
CA GLN A 151 4.00 -1.53 -26.14
C GLN A 151 4.14 -1.62 -24.63
N MET A 152 5.35 -1.50 -24.09
CA MET A 152 5.60 -1.52 -22.64
C MET A 152 4.88 -0.38 -21.93
N LYS A 153 4.87 0.84 -22.50
CA LYS A 153 4.14 1.98 -21.96
C LYS A 153 2.64 1.70 -21.90
N SER A 154 2.08 1.16 -22.98
CA SER A 154 0.65 0.79 -23.02
C SER A 154 0.31 -0.28 -21.98
N GLU A 155 1.12 -1.34 -21.87
CA GLU A 155 0.92 -2.40 -20.89
C GLU A 155 1.06 -1.88 -19.45
N ALA A 156 2.04 -1.02 -19.17
CA ALA A 156 2.22 -0.39 -17.86
C ALA A 156 1.02 0.50 -17.47
N ALA A 157 0.53 1.31 -18.39
CA ALA A 157 -0.68 2.11 -18.17
C ALA A 157 -1.89 1.21 -17.89
N GLN A 158 -2.10 0.17 -18.69
CA GLN A 158 -3.20 -0.78 -18.50
C GLN A 158 -3.13 -1.46 -17.14
N MET A 159 -1.96 -1.88 -16.66
CA MET A 159 -1.79 -2.50 -15.35
C MET A 159 -2.21 -1.55 -14.22
N ILE A 160 -1.83 -0.28 -14.29
CA ILE A 160 -2.21 0.75 -13.30
C ILE A 160 -3.72 0.99 -13.34
N LEU A 161 -4.33 1.06 -14.53
CA LEU A 161 -5.78 1.27 -14.68
C LEU A 161 -6.59 0.05 -14.18
N GLU A 162 -6.18 -1.17 -14.53
CA GLU A 162 -6.80 -2.40 -14.02
C GLU A 162 -6.75 -2.46 -12.48
N GLY A 163 -5.58 -2.18 -11.90
CA GLY A 163 -5.42 -2.14 -10.44
C GLY A 163 -6.30 -1.05 -9.80
N THR A 164 -6.38 0.11 -10.42
CA THR A 164 -7.24 1.21 -9.95
C THR A 164 -8.71 0.81 -9.94
N GLU A 165 -9.20 0.17 -10.99
CA GLU A 165 -10.60 -0.29 -11.06
C GLU A 165 -10.89 -1.37 -10.01
N LEU A 166 -9.97 -2.30 -9.78
CA LEU A 166 -10.10 -3.30 -8.71
C LEU A 166 -10.18 -2.65 -7.32
N GLU A 167 -9.39 -1.61 -7.06
CA GLU A 167 -9.43 -0.89 -5.79
C GLU A 167 -10.70 -0.05 -5.65
N ILE A 168 -11.19 0.56 -6.73
CA ILE A 168 -12.49 1.26 -6.76
C ILE A 168 -13.62 0.29 -6.43
N GLN A 169 -13.61 -0.89 -7.03
CA GLN A 169 -14.61 -1.92 -6.73
C GLN A 169 -14.53 -2.38 -5.27
N TYR A 170 -13.31 -2.57 -4.74
CA TYR A 170 -13.10 -2.85 -3.33
C TYR A 170 -13.68 -1.75 -2.43
N ALA A 171 -13.48 -0.48 -2.78
CA ALA A 171 -14.04 0.65 -2.05
C ALA A 171 -15.58 0.64 -2.05
N ARG A 172 -16.21 0.33 -3.18
CA ARG A 172 -17.68 0.20 -3.29
C ARG A 172 -18.22 -0.94 -2.42
N ASP A 173 -17.53 -2.09 -2.43
CA ASP A 173 -17.93 -3.27 -1.67
C ASP A 173 -17.76 -3.07 -0.15
N THR A 174 -16.70 -2.37 0.28
CA THR A 174 -16.40 -2.14 1.70
C THR A 174 -17.09 -0.93 2.31
N MET A 175 -17.56 0.02 1.49
CA MET A 175 -18.24 1.24 1.94
C MET A 175 -19.63 1.43 1.30
N PRO A 176 -20.53 0.43 1.32
CA PRO A 176 -21.82 0.52 0.59
C PRO A 176 -22.73 1.64 1.13
N ARG A 177 -22.51 2.08 2.37
CA ARG A 177 -23.27 3.18 3.02
C ARG A 177 -22.40 4.35 3.44
N GLY A 178 -21.12 4.33 3.04
CA GLY A 178 -20.11 5.26 3.52
C GLY A 178 -19.60 4.95 4.92
N VAL A 179 -18.47 5.53 5.27
CA VAL A 179 -17.80 5.38 6.58
C VAL A 179 -17.32 6.74 7.04
N LEU A 180 -17.81 7.21 8.18
CA LEU A 180 -17.32 8.42 8.87
C LEU A 180 -17.17 9.67 7.96
N GLY A 181 -18.15 9.90 7.09
CA GLY A 181 -18.16 11.07 6.19
C GLY A 181 -17.38 10.86 4.89
N MET A 182 -16.87 9.68 4.65
CA MET A 182 -16.36 9.22 3.36
C MET A 182 -17.39 8.34 2.68
N ASN A 183 -17.40 8.34 1.36
CA ASN A 183 -18.21 7.45 0.55
C ASN A 183 -17.42 6.90 -0.62
N ALA A 184 -17.97 5.90 -1.30
CA ALA A 184 -17.33 5.24 -2.41
C ALA A 184 -16.97 6.21 -3.56
N ALA A 185 -17.77 7.23 -3.82
CA ALA A 185 -17.49 8.21 -4.88
C ALA A 185 -16.27 9.09 -4.54
N MET A 186 -16.15 9.55 -3.31
CA MET A 186 -14.94 10.27 -2.86
C MET A 186 -13.70 9.36 -2.93
N MET A 187 -13.84 8.08 -2.55
CA MET A 187 -12.73 7.15 -2.65
C MET A 187 -12.34 6.88 -4.11
N GLU A 188 -13.31 6.75 -5.01
CA GLU A 188 -13.07 6.62 -6.45
C GLU A 188 -12.28 7.82 -6.99
N GLU A 189 -12.66 9.05 -6.65
CA GLU A 189 -11.94 10.26 -7.04
C GLU A 189 -10.49 10.24 -6.49
N TYR A 190 -10.34 9.86 -5.23
CA TYR A 190 -9.01 9.75 -4.62
C TYR A 190 -8.13 8.69 -5.30
N LEU A 191 -8.68 7.53 -5.61
CA LEU A 191 -7.93 6.45 -6.27
C LEU A 191 -7.52 6.84 -7.70
N LYS A 192 -8.37 7.55 -8.43
CA LYS A 192 -8.02 8.14 -9.74
C LYS A 192 -6.89 9.17 -9.61
N PHE A 193 -6.94 10.02 -8.58
CA PHE A 193 -5.85 10.96 -8.28
C PHE A 193 -4.53 10.23 -7.99
N ILE A 194 -4.56 9.16 -7.19
CA ILE A 194 -3.38 8.34 -6.89
C ILE A 194 -2.87 7.64 -8.16
N ALA A 195 -3.76 7.10 -9.00
CA ALA A 195 -3.39 6.46 -10.26
C ALA A 195 -2.66 7.41 -11.21
N ASN A 196 -3.16 8.64 -11.40
CA ASN A 196 -2.47 9.67 -12.18
C ASN A 196 -1.07 9.93 -11.63
N ARG A 197 -0.94 10.03 -10.30
CA ARG A 197 0.37 10.21 -9.65
C ARG A 197 1.31 9.03 -9.96
N ARG A 198 0.84 7.78 -10.00
CA ARG A 198 1.67 6.61 -10.35
C ARG A 198 2.06 6.63 -11.82
N LEU A 199 1.14 6.96 -12.71
CA LEU A 199 1.42 7.10 -14.13
C LEU A 199 2.53 8.13 -14.38
N THR A 200 2.38 9.34 -13.87
CA THR A 200 3.35 10.42 -14.07
C THR A 200 4.72 10.12 -13.45
N GLN A 201 4.76 9.44 -12.30
CA GLN A 201 6.00 9.04 -11.64
C GLN A 201 6.87 8.09 -12.48
N ILE A 202 6.25 7.27 -13.34
CA ILE A 202 6.98 6.40 -14.28
C ILE A 202 7.04 6.96 -15.71
N GLY A 203 6.68 8.24 -15.90
CA GLY A 203 6.79 8.96 -17.17
C GLY A 203 5.70 8.63 -18.18
N LEU A 204 4.49 8.32 -17.72
CA LEU A 204 3.28 8.20 -18.51
C LEU A 204 2.39 9.43 -18.30
N ASP A 205 1.49 9.68 -19.25
CA ASP A 205 0.51 10.76 -19.15
C ASP A 205 -0.60 10.42 -18.13
N GLU A 206 -1.22 11.46 -17.59
CA GLU A 206 -2.40 11.29 -16.75
C GLU A 206 -3.60 10.78 -17.57
N GLU A 207 -4.31 9.79 -17.03
CA GLU A 207 -5.48 9.19 -17.69
C GLU A 207 -6.80 9.84 -17.23
N PHE A 208 -6.87 10.24 -15.98
CA PHE A 208 -8.08 10.78 -15.39
C PHE A 208 -8.04 12.32 -15.35
N THR A 209 -8.83 12.98 -16.19
CA THR A 209 -8.89 14.45 -16.24
C THR A 209 -9.82 15.01 -15.17
N GLY A 210 -9.45 16.17 -14.62
CA GLY A 210 -10.33 16.93 -13.70
C GLY A 210 -10.50 16.29 -12.31
N VAL A 211 -9.71 15.30 -11.94
CA VAL A 211 -9.73 14.71 -10.59
C VAL A 211 -8.96 15.59 -9.61
N SER A 212 -9.46 15.65 -8.39
CA SER A 212 -8.83 16.36 -7.27
C SER A 212 -8.56 15.40 -6.11
N ASN A 213 -7.77 15.83 -5.14
CA ASN A 213 -7.57 15.05 -3.92
C ASN A 213 -8.64 15.39 -2.87
N PRO A 214 -9.66 14.53 -2.66
CA PRO A 214 -10.71 14.78 -1.65
C PRO A 214 -10.22 14.56 -0.21
N PHE A 215 -9.00 14.00 -0.04
CA PHE A 215 -8.39 13.72 1.27
C PHE A 215 -7.00 14.38 1.39
N PRO A 216 -6.89 15.73 1.37
CA PRO A 216 -5.60 16.42 1.43
C PRO A 216 -4.79 16.06 2.67
N TRP A 217 -5.44 15.72 3.78
CA TRP A 217 -4.81 15.24 5.00
C TRP A 217 -4.03 13.93 4.85
N MET A 218 -4.36 13.10 3.85
CA MET A 218 -3.56 11.91 3.53
C MET A 218 -2.18 12.29 3.00
N SER A 219 -2.09 13.31 2.14
CA SER A 219 -0.79 13.82 1.66
C SER A 219 0.04 14.39 2.81
N GLU A 220 -0.58 15.10 3.76
CA GLU A 220 0.11 15.60 4.95
C GLU A 220 0.74 14.46 5.77
N ILE A 221 0.05 13.32 5.91
CA ILE A 221 0.58 12.16 6.65
C ILE A 221 1.73 11.51 5.88
N ILE A 222 1.61 11.38 4.56
CA ILE A 222 2.63 10.77 3.69
C ILE A 222 3.90 11.65 3.66
N ASP A 223 3.73 12.98 3.55
CA ASP A 223 4.81 13.93 3.39
C ASP A 223 5.45 14.38 4.72
N LEU A 224 4.82 14.07 5.88
CA LEU A 224 5.39 14.37 7.19
C LEU A 224 6.65 13.52 7.42
N ARG A 225 7.82 14.16 7.36
CA ARG A 225 9.09 13.64 7.89
C ARG A 225 9.01 13.58 9.42
N LYS A 226 8.30 12.60 9.97
CA LYS A 226 8.37 12.33 11.42
C LYS A 226 9.66 11.53 11.68
N GLU A 227 10.67 12.19 12.22
CA GLU A 227 11.96 11.61 12.64
C GLU A 227 11.83 10.71 13.89
N LYS A 228 10.62 10.36 14.33
CA LYS A 228 10.44 9.56 15.53
C LYS A 228 10.36 8.07 15.19
N ASN A 229 11.28 7.31 15.77
CA ASN A 229 11.28 5.87 15.68
C ASN A 229 10.06 5.29 16.41
N PHE A 230 9.41 4.27 15.83
CA PHE A 230 8.27 3.55 16.42
C PHE A 230 8.50 3.15 17.90
N PHE A 231 9.72 2.79 18.27
CA PHE A 231 10.07 2.40 19.64
C PHE A 231 10.31 3.58 20.59
N GLU A 232 10.38 4.80 20.08
CA GLU A 232 10.65 6.02 20.87
C GLU A 232 9.39 6.82 21.19
N THR A 233 8.27 6.50 20.57
CA THR A 233 7.01 7.22 20.77
C THR A 233 6.12 6.46 21.75
N ARG A 234 5.94 7.00 22.96
CA ARG A 234 4.77 6.67 23.78
C ARG A 234 3.53 7.07 23.01
N VAL A 235 2.53 6.17 22.91
CA VAL A 235 1.20 6.49 22.40
C VAL A 235 0.62 7.58 23.29
N THR A 236 0.74 8.84 22.86
CA THR A 236 0.32 10.02 23.66
C THR A 236 -1.14 10.37 23.44
N GLU A 237 -1.80 9.73 22.47
CA GLU A 237 -3.21 9.96 22.12
C GLU A 237 -4.18 8.96 22.76
N TYR A 238 -3.70 8.04 23.61
CA TYR A 238 -4.57 7.28 24.48
C TYR A 238 -5.15 8.24 25.52
N GLN A 239 -6.38 8.70 25.31
CA GLN A 239 -7.20 9.09 26.43
C GLN A 239 -7.46 7.82 27.23
N VAL A 240 -6.77 7.65 28.32
CA VAL A 240 -7.17 6.73 29.37
C VAL A 240 -8.60 7.11 29.69
N GLY A 241 -9.55 6.28 29.29
CA GLY A 241 -10.97 6.51 29.59
C GLY A 241 -11.09 6.90 31.04
N GLY A 242 -11.79 7.98 31.30
CA GLY A 242 -11.91 8.54 32.64
C GLY A 242 -12.21 7.42 33.62
N ALA A 243 -11.54 7.41 34.73
CA ALA A 243 -11.65 6.41 35.75
C ALA A 243 -13.13 6.11 35.98
N LEU A 244 -13.51 4.84 35.77
CA LEU A 244 -14.80 4.36 36.19
C LEU A 244 -14.83 4.58 37.69
N ASN A 245 -15.51 5.62 38.15
CA ASN A 245 -15.87 5.78 39.55
C ASN A 245 -16.90 4.70 39.85
N TRP A 246 -16.44 3.67 40.52
CA TRP A 246 -17.31 2.69 41.18
C TRP A 246 -17.69 3.32 42.54
N GLU A 247 -18.83 3.98 42.61
CA GLU A 247 -19.58 4.15 43.85
C GLU A 247 -20.68 3.08 43.94
#